data_40e45937c79464471c047238ca0a9f7c
#
_entry.id   40e45937c79464471c047238ca0a9f7c
#
_cell.length_a   1.000
_cell.length_b   1.000
_cell.length_c   1.000
_cell.angle_alpha   90.00
_cell.angle_beta   90.00
_cell.angle_gamma   90.00
#
_symmetry.space_group_name_H-M   'P 1'
#
loop_
_entity.id
_entity.type
_entity.pdbx_description
1 polymer ?
#
loop_
_entity_poly.entity_id
_entity_poly.type
_entity_poly.pdbx_seq_one_letter_code
_entity_poly.pdbx_strand_id
1 'polypeptide(L)'
;MLTAEASDPFGYGRVLRDPSGWIRAIVEQADADAVTAAVREINTGVYVFTAGPLLAALSSLTVDNAQGEEYLTDVVGAFFDGGQAVRAYPLDDPGEAAGVNDRVQLAAAAAAMRDRLVTAAMRAGVTVLDPATTWIDADVTVEADVTLLPNTFLHGSTRVASGAVIGPDCTLTDTLVGAAATVSRTTAVGAVIGSDASVGPYTHLRQGTRVGRGVKLGAFVETKAAEIADGAKVPHLAYVGDAVIGARSNIGCGTIVANYDGVAKHRTVIGADVKIGSDTVLVAPVNVGDGAYTGAGSIVTEDVLPGALAVREGRQRTIEGWVELRRPGTAAARAAAAARGYVEQARGDGDPDRADHVGHAGPAPATVVGISDNGRRT
;
A
#
# COMPACT_ATOMS: atom_id res chain seq x y z
N MET A 1 3.62 36.88 -21.93
CA MET A 1 3.64 35.40 -21.97
C MET A 1 4.64 34.84 -20.94
N LEU A 2 4.43 33.65 -20.44
CA LEU A 2 5.44 32.97 -19.67
C LEU A 2 6.47 32.30 -20.59
N THR A 3 7.74 32.38 -20.23
CA THR A 3 8.85 31.69 -20.92
C THR A 3 9.70 30.94 -19.91
N ALA A 4 10.51 29.99 -20.36
CA ALA A 4 11.46 29.28 -19.52
C ALA A 4 12.75 28.97 -20.29
N GLU A 5 13.89 28.89 -19.58
CA GLU A 5 15.17 28.45 -20.14
C GLU A 5 15.27 26.93 -19.96
N ALA A 6 15.03 26.16 -21.01
CA ALA A 6 15.11 24.70 -20.97
C ALA A 6 16.56 24.21 -21.19
N SER A 7 16.98 23.19 -20.42
CA SER A 7 18.25 22.48 -20.66
C SER A 7 18.20 21.69 -21.97
N ASP A 8 17.06 21.07 -22.27
CA ASP A 8 16.71 20.45 -23.55
C ASP A 8 15.41 21.10 -24.05
N PRO A 9 15.47 21.97 -25.06
CA PRO A 9 14.30 22.64 -25.61
C PRO A 9 13.54 21.79 -26.64
N PHE A 10 13.94 20.56 -26.92
CA PHE A 10 13.30 19.73 -27.93
C PHE A 10 11.80 19.54 -27.67
N GLY A 11 11.00 19.72 -28.72
CA GLY A 11 9.53 19.56 -28.67
C GLY A 11 8.78 20.83 -28.25
N TYR A 12 9.46 21.93 -27.91
CA TYR A 12 8.82 23.20 -27.55
C TYR A 12 8.96 24.25 -28.67
N GLY A 13 8.08 25.23 -28.72
CA GLY A 13 8.27 26.42 -29.52
C GLY A 13 9.41 27.28 -28.96
N ARG A 14 10.27 27.82 -29.85
CA ARG A 14 11.43 28.67 -29.49
C ARG A 14 11.04 30.14 -29.51
N VAL A 15 11.38 30.84 -28.44
CA VAL A 15 11.14 32.29 -28.34
C VAL A 15 12.27 33.06 -29.00
N LEU A 16 11.96 33.73 -30.11
CA LEU A 16 12.93 34.57 -30.83
C LEU A 16 12.82 36.00 -30.40
N ARG A 17 13.97 36.66 -30.20
CA ARG A 17 14.07 38.05 -29.82
C ARG A 17 14.70 38.86 -30.92
N ASP A 18 14.29 40.14 -31.00
CA ASP A 18 14.99 41.13 -31.82
C ASP A 18 16.28 41.63 -31.15
N PRO A 19 17.13 42.40 -31.84
CA PRO A 19 18.36 42.97 -31.25
C PRO A 19 18.13 43.85 -30.01
N SER A 20 16.93 44.37 -29.83
CA SER A 20 16.55 45.19 -28.67
C SER A 20 16.05 44.34 -27.47
N GLY A 21 15.94 43.00 -27.65
CA GLY A 21 15.50 42.06 -26.63
C GLY A 21 13.98 41.85 -26.57
N TRP A 22 13.20 42.45 -27.47
CA TRP A 22 11.75 42.17 -27.54
C TRP A 22 11.47 40.84 -28.20
N ILE A 23 10.41 40.18 -27.77
CA ILE A 23 9.94 38.94 -28.41
C ILE A 23 9.40 39.30 -29.80
N ARG A 24 10.02 38.70 -30.81
CA ARG A 24 9.68 38.88 -32.22
C ARG A 24 8.75 37.81 -32.75
N ALA A 25 9.00 36.58 -32.38
CA ALA A 25 8.23 35.44 -32.86
C ALA A 25 8.41 34.23 -31.93
N ILE A 26 7.51 33.28 -32.06
CA ILE A 26 7.70 31.90 -31.55
C ILE A 26 7.76 30.99 -32.78
N VAL A 27 8.73 30.12 -32.84
CA VAL A 27 8.88 29.14 -33.93
C VAL A 27 8.71 27.75 -33.33
N GLU A 28 7.73 27.03 -33.84
CA GLU A 28 7.46 25.65 -33.36
C GLU A 28 8.59 24.69 -33.73
N GLN A 29 8.73 23.57 -32.98
CA GLN A 29 9.81 22.60 -33.19
C GLN A 29 9.87 22.08 -34.63
N ALA A 30 8.71 21.87 -35.26
CA ALA A 30 8.61 21.34 -36.63
C ALA A 30 9.12 22.31 -37.71
N ASP A 31 9.09 23.62 -37.43
CA ASP A 31 9.47 24.70 -38.36
C ASP A 31 10.85 25.26 -38.02
N ALA A 32 11.50 24.77 -36.94
CA ALA A 32 12.77 25.33 -36.47
C ALA A 32 13.95 24.83 -37.32
N ASP A 33 14.69 25.79 -37.90
CA ASP A 33 16.01 25.50 -38.50
C ASP A 33 17.08 25.22 -37.40
N ALA A 34 18.29 24.84 -37.80
CA ALA A 34 19.35 24.52 -36.87
C ALA A 34 19.73 25.65 -35.91
N VAL A 35 19.60 26.90 -36.32
CA VAL A 35 19.91 28.07 -35.48
C VAL A 35 18.81 28.30 -34.47
N THR A 36 17.57 28.28 -34.92
CA THR A 36 16.38 28.40 -34.11
C THR A 36 16.28 27.27 -33.10
N ALA A 37 16.53 26.03 -33.52
CA ALA A 37 16.50 24.87 -32.67
C ALA A 37 17.52 24.90 -31.49
N ALA A 38 18.61 25.67 -31.64
CA ALA A 38 19.60 25.91 -30.59
C ALA A 38 19.18 26.93 -29.53
N VAL A 39 18.10 27.68 -29.77
CA VAL A 39 17.56 28.65 -28.80
C VAL A 39 16.97 27.85 -27.61
N ARG A 40 17.37 28.23 -26.40
CA ARG A 40 16.97 27.57 -25.17
C ARG A 40 15.75 28.17 -24.51
N GLU A 41 15.42 29.42 -24.82
CA GLU A 41 14.18 30.05 -24.33
C GLU A 41 12.98 29.47 -25.05
N ILE A 42 12.11 28.83 -24.27
CA ILE A 42 10.96 28.08 -24.76
C ILE A 42 9.65 28.81 -24.46
N ASN A 43 8.67 28.59 -25.32
CA ASN A 43 7.29 28.93 -25.11
C ASN A 43 6.64 27.91 -24.17
N THR A 44 6.03 28.41 -23.08
CA THR A 44 5.33 27.55 -22.09
C THR A 44 3.86 27.29 -22.44
N GLY A 45 3.32 27.98 -23.47
CA GLY A 45 1.91 27.90 -23.81
C GLY A 45 0.99 28.73 -22.91
N VAL A 46 1.54 29.52 -21.98
CA VAL A 46 0.75 30.34 -21.06
C VAL A 46 0.86 31.82 -21.46
N TYR A 47 -0.30 32.42 -21.77
CA TYR A 47 -0.39 33.80 -22.29
C TYR A 47 -1.43 34.62 -21.56
N VAL A 48 -1.19 35.93 -21.55
CA VAL A 48 -2.19 36.93 -21.24
C VAL A 48 -2.20 37.95 -22.40
N PHE A 49 -3.34 38.09 -23.03
CA PHE A 49 -3.52 38.99 -24.19
C PHE A 49 -4.51 40.09 -23.89
N THR A 50 -4.32 41.21 -24.56
CA THR A 50 -5.37 42.24 -24.72
C THR A 50 -6.37 41.75 -25.77
N ALA A 51 -7.65 41.68 -25.44
CA ALA A 51 -8.66 41.01 -26.27
C ALA A 51 -8.82 41.58 -27.68
N GLY A 52 -8.89 42.90 -27.82
CA GLY A 52 -9.07 43.52 -29.13
C GLY A 52 -7.96 43.19 -30.15
N PRO A 53 -6.70 43.46 -29.82
CA PRO A 53 -5.57 43.02 -30.65
C PRO A 53 -5.49 41.52 -30.91
N LEU A 54 -5.81 40.68 -29.92
CA LEU A 54 -5.85 39.22 -30.08
C LEU A 54 -6.85 38.82 -31.17
N LEU A 55 -8.08 39.32 -31.09
CA LEU A 55 -9.14 39.00 -32.07
C LEU A 55 -8.76 39.43 -33.49
N ALA A 56 -8.08 40.56 -33.64
CA ALA A 56 -7.55 40.99 -34.93
C ALA A 56 -6.46 40.08 -35.46
N ALA A 57 -5.50 39.66 -34.59
CA ALA A 57 -4.40 38.79 -34.98
C ALA A 57 -4.89 37.36 -35.31
N LEU A 58 -5.85 36.81 -34.57
CA LEU A 58 -6.45 35.53 -34.86
C LEU A 58 -7.09 35.46 -36.25
N SER A 59 -7.65 36.57 -36.74
CA SER A 59 -8.24 36.63 -38.08
C SER A 59 -7.20 36.62 -39.22
N SER A 60 -5.92 36.78 -38.91
CA SER A 60 -4.80 36.80 -39.87
C SER A 60 -3.94 35.52 -39.85
N LEU A 61 -4.26 34.55 -38.98
CA LEU A 61 -3.53 33.31 -38.93
C LEU A 61 -3.63 32.55 -40.26
N THR A 62 -2.58 31.84 -40.59
CA THR A 62 -2.48 31.01 -41.79
C THR A 62 -2.09 29.59 -41.43
N VAL A 63 -2.23 28.69 -42.37
CA VAL A 63 -1.81 27.25 -42.24
C VAL A 63 -0.49 26.99 -43.00
N ASP A 64 0.26 28.03 -43.32
CA ASP A 64 1.52 27.93 -44.09
C ASP A 64 2.68 27.60 -43.14
N ASN A 65 2.66 26.36 -42.61
CA ASN A 65 3.65 25.81 -41.71
C ASN A 65 3.80 24.31 -41.91
N ALA A 66 4.79 23.66 -41.28
CA ALA A 66 5.11 22.25 -41.46
C ALA A 66 3.97 21.27 -41.10
N GLN A 67 3.03 21.71 -40.26
CA GLN A 67 1.90 20.86 -39.82
C GLN A 67 0.59 21.19 -40.57
N GLY A 68 0.53 22.30 -41.29
CA GLY A 68 -0.69 22.76 -41.97
C GLY A 68 -1.80 23.20 -41.03
N GLU A 69 -1.47 23.69 -39.85
CA GLU A 69 -2.39 24.09 -38.78
C GLU A 69 -2.28 25.60 -38.47
N GLU A 70 -3.35 26.19 -37.93
CA GLU A 70 -3.28 27.53 -37.38
C GLU A 70 -2.58 27.51 -36.03
N TYR A 71 -1.39 28.12 -35.94
CA TYR A 71 -0.65 28.20 -34.69
C TYR A 71 -1.04 29.47 -33.90
N LEU A 72 -1.49 29.30 -32.66
CA LEU A 72 -1.71 30.44 -31.74
C LEU A 72 -0.41 31.22 -31.50
N THR A 73 0.73 30.57 -31.59
CA THR A 73 2.05 31.22 -31.45
C THR A 73 2.36 32.26 -32.51
N ASP A 74 1.77 32.18 -33.69
CA ASP A 74 1.92 33.18 -34.77
C ASP A 74 1.32 34.55 -34.41
N VAL A 75 0.35 34.58 -33.48
CA VAL A 75 -0.17 35.83 -32.91
C VAL A 75 0.93 36.71 -32.32
N VAL A 76 2.00 36.10 -31.78
CA VAL A 76 3.14 36.85 -31.23
C VAL A 76 3.89 37.61 -32.32
N GLY A 77 4.11 36.97 -33.47
CA GLY A 77 4.69 37.64 -34.67
C GLY A 77 3.78 38.75 -35.18
N ALA A 78 2.47 38.50 -35.29
CA ALA A 78 1.50 39.51 -35.73
C ALA A 78 1.47 40.72 -34.78
N PHE A 79 1.62 40.53 -33.49
CA PHE A 79 1.72 41.64 -32.52
C PHE A 79 3.00 42.46 -32.73
N PHE A 80 4.15 41.78 -32.89
CA PHE A 80 5.42 42.44 -33.14
C PHE A 80 5.37 43.28 -34.43
N ASP A 81 4.88 42.73 -35.54
CA ASP A 81 4.75 43.40 -36.82
C ASP A 81 3.76 44.57 -36.75
N GLY A 82 2.73 44.47 -35.94
CA GLY A 82 1.78 45.54 -35.64
C GLY A 82 2.30 46.63 -34.68
N GLY A 83 3.59 46.55 -34.27
CA GLY A 83 4.21 47.51 -33.35
C GLY A 83 3.78 47.34 -31.87
N GLN A 84 3.18 46.22 -31.53
CA GLN A 84 2.76 45.92 -30.17
C GLN A 84 3.84 45.17 -29.41
N ALA A 85 4.12 45.57 -28.16
CA ALA A 85 5.13 44.95 -27.35
C ALA A 85 4.63 43.64 -26.74
N VAL A 86 5.34 42.53 -27.00
CA VAL A 86 5.16 41.26 -26.30
C VAL A 86 6.24 41.14 -25.24
N ARG A 87 5.81 40.97 -23.98
CA ARG A 87 6.74 40.80 -22.84
C ARG A 87 6.82 39.35 -22.41
N ALA A 88 8.04 38.89 -22.18
CA ALA A 88 8.30 37.64 -21.48
C ALA A 88 8.25 37.83 -19.96
N TYR A 89 7.74 36.83 -19.30
CA TYR A 89 7.92 36.62 -17.86
C TYR A 89 8.63 35.25 -17.69
N PRO A 90 9.95 35.29 -17.53
CA PRO A 90 10.69 34.05 -17.39
C PRO A 90 10.37 33.37 -16.06
N LEU A 91 10.20 32.07 -16.10
CA LEU A 91 10.04 31.24 -14.90
C LEU A 91 11.40 30.93 -14.25
N ASP A 92 11.46 31.03 -12.94
CA ASP A 92 12.67 30.68 -12.16
C ASP A 92 12.95 29.18 -12.20
N ASP A 93 11.89 28.36 -12.20
CA ASP A 93 11.97 26.90 -12.33
C ASP A 93 11.35 26.44 -13.67
N PRO A 94 12.18 26.07 -14.66
CA PRO A 94 11.67 25.57 -15.94
C PRO A 94 10.78 24.31 -15.81
N GLY A 95 10.94 23.55 -14.74
CA GLY A 95 10.12 22.37 -14.45
C GLY A 95 8.64 22.70 -14.23
N GLU A 96 8.29 23.96 -13.91
CA GLU A 96 6.89 24.41 -13.80
C GLU A 96 6.20 24.53 -15.16
N ALA A 97 6.99 24.63 -16.23
CA ALA A 97 6.50 24.74 -17.59
C ALA A 97 6.53 23.42 -18.36
N ALA A 98 6.87 22.31 -17.71
CA ALA A 98 7.00 21.02 -18.38
C ALA A 98 5.66 20.56 -18.97
N GLY A 99 5.59 20.50 -20.29
CA GLY A 99 4.44 19.95 -21.03
C GLY A 99 4.46 18.41 -21.03
N VAL A 100 3.27 17.83 -21.22
CA VAL A 100 3.10 16.36 -21.29
C VAL A 100 2.40 16.03 -22.61
N ASN A 101 3.15 15.46 -23.55
CA ASN A 101 2.65 15.03 -24.84
C ASN A 101 2.64 13.50 -24.98
N ASP A 102 3.42 12.81 -24.17
CA ASP A 102 3.52 11.35 -24.17
C ASP A 102 3.65 10.78 -22.75
N ARG A 103 3.68 9.47 -22.64
CA ARG A 103 3.75 8.76 -21.35
C ARG A 103 5.11 8.86 -20.68
N VAL A 104 6.18 9.11 -21.42
CA VAL A 104 7.53 9.32 -20.86
C VAL A 104 7.56 10.67 -20.16
N GLN A 105 7.04 11.71 -20.82
CA GLN A 105 6.90 13.05 -20.23
C GLN A 105 5.94 13.03 -19.03
N LEU A 106 4.84 12.27 -19.10
CA LEU A 106 3.93 12.10 -17.95
C LEU A 106 4.66 11.48 -16.76
N ALA A 107 5.46 10.45 -16.97
CA ALA A 107 6.24 9.81 -15.91
C ALA A 107 7.27 10.77 -15.30
N ALA A 108 7.92 11.59 -16.12
CA ALA A 108 8.86 12.60 -15.65
C ALA A 108 8.16 13.69 -14.81
N ALA A 109 7.01 14.18 -15.27
CA ALA A 109 6.21 15.16 -14.53
C ALA A 109 5.70 14.61 -13.19
N ALA A 110 5.24 13.32 -13.17
CA ALA A 110 4.85 12.65 -11.94
C ALA A 110 6.02 12.52 -10.95
N ALA A 111 7.22 12.18 -11.44
CA ALA A 111 8.43 12.10 -10.60
C ALA A 111 8.80 13.49 -10.03
N ALA A 112 8.72 14.53 -10.83
CA ALA A 112 8.98 15.91 -10.37
C ALA A 112 7.99 16.35 -9.28
N MET A 113 6.69 16.02 -9.43
CA MET A 113 5.69 16.31 -8.40
C MET A 113 5.94 15.50 -7.13
N ARG A 114 6.25 14.20 -7.23
CA ARG A 114 6.67 13.36 -6.11
C ARG A 114 7.82 14.02 -5.34
N ASP A 115 8.87 14.40 -6.04
CA ASP A 115 10.08 14.97 -5.43
C ASP A 115 9.79 16.29 -4.71
N ARG A 116 8.89 17.12 -5.24
CA ARG A 116 8.40 18.35 -4.58
C ARG A 116 7.65 18.04 -3.29
N LEU A 117 6.67 17.12 -3.35
CA LEU A 117 5.83 16.77 -2.20
C LEU A 117 6.64 16.08 -1.10
N VAL A 118 7.50 15.14 -1.46
CA VAL A 118 8.38 14.46 -0.50
C VAL A 118 9.40 15.42 0.12
N THR A 119 9.98 16.32 -0.67
CA THR A 119 10.88 17.37 -0.16
C THR A 119 10.16 18.31 0.79
N ALA A 120 8.94 18.71 0.48
CA ALA A 120 8.12 19.55 1.35
C ALA A 120 7.83 18.84 2.68
N ALA A 121 7.47 17.56 2.64
CA ALA A 121 7.24 16.74 3.84
C ALA A 121 8.51 16.63 4.71
N MET A 122 9.68 16.37 4.09
CA MET A 122 10.96 16.32 4.82
C MET A 122 11.30 17.66 5.48
N ARG A 123 11.08 18.78 4.79
CA ARG A 123 11.27 20.13 5.37
C ARG A 123 10.29 20.44 6.50
N ALA A 124 9.13 19.82 6.49
CA ALA A 124 8.13 19.91 7.56
C ALA A 124 8.41 18.96 8.74
N GLY A 125 9.53 18.22 8.74
CA GLY A 125 9.95 17.36 9.84
C GLY A 125 9.61 15.88 9.70
N VAL A 126 9.22 15.43 8.50
CA VAL A 126 9.00 14.01 8.20
C VAL A 126 10.33 13.34 7.86
N THR A 127 10.62 12.18 8.44
CA THR A 127 11.76 11.34 8.06
C THR A 127 11.35 10.43 6.90
N VAL A 128 11.99 10.58 5.73
CA VAL A 128 11.77 9.71 4.57
C VAL A 128 13.06 8.98 4.26
N LEU A 129 13.07 7.64 4.42
CA LEU A 129 14.28 6.84 4.23
C LEU A 129 14.66 6.66 2.77
N ASP A 130 13.67 6.57 1.89
CA ASP A 130 13.89 6.46 0.45
C ASP A 130 12.92 7.36 -0.31
N PRO A 131 13.32 8.59 -0.62
CA PRO A 131 12.49 9.54 -1.37
C PRO A 131 12.08 9.03 -2.75
N ALA A 132 12.91 8.21 -3.40
CA ALA A 132 12.66 7.75 -4.76
C ALA A 132 11.49 6.76 -4.85
N THR A 133 11.23 6.00 -3.79
CA THR A 133 10.14 5.01 -3.72
C THR A 133 8.98 5.46 -2.83
N THR A 134 9.00 6.70 -2.34
CA THR A 134 7.92 7.27 -1.53
C THR A 134 7.04 8.17 -2.41
N TRP A 135 5.73 7.92 -2.38
CA TRP A 135 4.73 8.67 -3.14
C TRP A 135 3.68 9.25 -2.20
N ILE A 136 3.49 10.55 -2.27
CA ILE A 136 2.55 11.30 -1.43
C ILE A 136 1.68 12.15 -2.36
N ASP A 137 0.35 11.97 -2.33
CA ASP A 137 -0.56 12.81 -3.09
C ASP A 137 -0.66 14.22 -2.48
N ALA A 138 -1.09 15.20 -3.27
CA ALA A 138 -1.12 16.61 -2.87
C ALA A 138 -2.04 16.90 -1.67
N ASP A 139 -3.12 16.13 -1.50
CA ASP A 139 -4.09 16.30 -0.41
C ASP A 139 -3.75 15.51 0.85
N VAL A 140 -2.67 14.73 0.82
CA VAL A 140 -2.19 13.97 1.99
C VAL A 140 -1.55 14.90 3.01
N THR A 141 -1.83 14.65 4.28
CA THR A 141 -1.21 15.37 5.39
C THR A 141 -0.36 14.42 6.22
N VAL A 142 0.91 14.75 6.39
CA VAL A 142 1.85 14.00 7.25
C VAL A 142 2.41 14.96 8.28
N GLU A 143 2.21 14.65 9.57
CA GLU A 143 2.72 15.47 10.66
C GLU A 143 4.23 15.29 10.86
N ALA A 144 4.87 16.21 11.57
CA ALA A 144 6.28 16.10 11.97
C ALA A 144 6.54 14.82 12.79
N ASP A 145 7.79 14.35 12.77
CA ASP A 145 8.25 13.14 13.46
C ASP A 145 7.67 11.81 12.93
N VAL A 146 6.93 11.84 11.82
CA VAL A 146 6.56 10.62 11.10
C VAL A 146 7.77 10.07 10.37
N THR A 147 7.90 8.74 10.35
CA THR A 147 8.91 8.03 9.56
C THR A 147 8.26 7.24 8.42
N LEU A 148 8.66 7.52 7.19
CA LEU A 148 8.26 6.79 5.99
C LEU A 148 9.40 5.87 5.53
N LEU A 149 9.15 4.58 5.49
CA LEU A 149 10.06 3.54 5.01
C LEU A 149 9.88 3.32 3.50
N PRO A 150 10.82 2.64 2.82
CA PRO A 150 10.75 2.43 1.37
C PRO A 150 9.45 1.83 0.86
N ASN A 151 9.09 2.14 -0.39
CA ASN A 151 7.87 1.66 -1.07
C ASN A 151 6.59 2.05 -0.33
N THR A 152 6.50 3.29 0.13
CA THR A 152 5.31 3.82 0.79
C THR A 152 4.52 4.71 -0.16
N PHE A 153 3.25 4.41 -0.33
CA PHE A 153 2.29 5.14 -1.15
C PHE A 153 1.17 5.69 -0.27
N LEU A 154 1.03 7.01 -0.21
CA LEU A 154 -0.01 7.71 0.54
C LEU A 154 -0.91 8.44 -0.45
N HIS A 155 -2.15 8.02 -0.57
CA HIS A 155 -3.09 8.49 -1.58
C HIS A 155 -4.31 9.19 -1.00
N GLY A 156 -4.92 10.03 -1.84
CA GLY A 156 -6.18 10.71 -1.56
C GLY A 156 -6.08 11.63 -0.34
N SER A 157 -7.04 11.52 0.55
CA SER A 157 -7.13 12.34 1.77
C SER A 157 -6.45 11.72 3.00
N THR A 158 -5.47 10.83 2.81
CA THR A 158 -4.75 10.14 3.89
C THR A 158 -4.08 11.14 4.84
N ARG A 159 -4.19 10.86 6.15
CA ARG A 159 -3.57 11.67 7.20
C ARG A 159 -2.76 10.78 8.14
N VAL A 160 -1.53 11.19 8.43
CA VAL A 160 -0.63 10.44 9.30
C VAL A 160 -0.17 11.34 10.44
N ALA A 161 -0.52 10.96 11.67
CA ALA A 161 -0.19 11.72 12.86
C ALA A 161 1.24 11.44 13.37
N SER A 162 1.75 12.37 14.17
CA SER A 162 3.11 12.41 14.68
C SER A 162 3.58 11.11 15.32
N GLY A 163 4.86 10.79 15.14
CA GLY A 163 5.50 9.60 15.69
C GLY A 163 5.12 8.27 15.01
N ALA A 164 4.23 8.28 14.03
CA ALA A 164 3.87 7.06 13.31
C ALA A 164 5.02 6.58 12.40
N VAL A 165 5.10 5.27 12.21
CA VAL A 165 6.06 4.62 11.29
C VAL A 165 5.27 3.87 10.22
N ILE A 166 5.42 4.28 8.97
CA ILE A 166 4.71 3.70 7.82
C ILE A 166 5.70 3.06 6.86
N GLY A 167 5.41 1.83 6.49
CA GLY A 167 6.25 1.07 5.57
C GLY A 167 7.01 -0.07 6.29
N PRO A 168 7.88 -0.80 5.55
CA PRO A 168 7.99 -0.73 4.09
C PRO A 168 6.77 -1.33 3.39
N ASP A 169 6.68 -1.14 2.07
CA ASP A 169 5.68 -1.77 1.20
C ASP A 169 4.23 -1.51 1.66
N CYS A 170 3.88 -0.24 1.88
CA CYS A 170 2.53 0.18 2.30
C CYS A 170 1.82 0.99 1.23
N THR A 171 0.52 0.73 1.07
CA THR A 171 -0.38 1.56 0.26
C THR A 171 -1.58 1.97 1.10
N LEU A 172 -1.69 3.25 1.41
CA LEU A 172 -2.76 3.81 2.23
C LEU A 172 -3.56 4.81 1.40
N THR A 173 -4.85 4.56 1.22
CA THR A 173 -5.76 5.45 0.49
C THR A 173 -6.86 5.92 1.42
N ASP A 174 -7.12 7.23 1.49
CA ASP A 174 -8.18 7.83 2.32
C ASP A 174 -8.19 7.32 3.77
N THR A 175 -7.00 7.09 4.32
CA THR A 175 -6.79 6.40 5.60
C THR A 175 -6.27 7.38 6.66
N LEU A 176 -6.84 7.29 7.88
CA LEU A 176 -6.38 8.04 9.03
C LEU A 176 -5.47 7.16 9.90
N VAL A 177 -4.25 7.62 10.15
CA VAL A 177 -3.28 6.93 11.00
C VAL A 177 -3.00 7.76 12.24
N GLY A 178 -3.27 7.20 13.41
CA GLY A 178 -3.07 7.82 14.71
C GLY A 178 -1.60 7.89 15.12
N ALA A 179 -1.33 8.72 16.14
CA ALA A 179 0.01 8.97 16.64
C ALA A 179 0.71 7.68 17.11
N ALA A 180 2.00 7.59 16.87
CA ALA A 180 2.86 6.45 17.25
C ALA A 180 2.39 5.07 16.73
N ALA A 181 1.47 5.04 15.77
CA ALA A 181 1.07 3.78 15.12
C ALA A 181 2.19 3.25 14.21
N THR A 182 2.30 1.94 14.13
CA THR A 182 3.22 1.26 13.20
C THR A 182 2.44 0.47 12.18
N VAL A 183 2.67 0.75 10.89
CA VAL A 183 1.99 0.09 9.76
C VAL A 183 3.04 -0.44 8.80
N SER A 184 3.07 -1.75 8.57
CA SER A 184 4.06 -2.36 7.69
C SER A 184 3.44 -3.35 6.70
N ARG A 185 3.93 -3.37 5.45
CA ARG A 185 3.46 -4.29 4.38
C ARG A 185 1.94 -4.41 4.36
N THR A 186 1.26 -3.26 4.33
CA THR A 186 -0.20 -3.19 4.53
C THR A 186 -0.85 -2.42 3.40
N THR A 187 -1.99 -2.91 2.93
CA THR A 187 -2.90 -2.14 2.10
C THR A 187 -4.10 -1.71 2.94
N ALA A 188 -4.39 -0.40 2.98
CA ALA A 188 -5.55 0.14 3.68
C ALA A 188 -6.33 1.13 2.80
N VAL A 189 -7.64 1.00 2.80
CA VAL A 189 -8.55 1.88 2.03
C VAL A 189 -9.70 2.33 2.92
N GLY A 190 -9.87 3.64 3.09
CA GLY A 190 -10.95 4.23 3.87
C GLY A 190 -11.00 3.72 5.32
N ALA A 191 -9.82 3.49 5.92
CA ALA A 191 -9.69 2.94 7.25
C ALA A 191 -9.28 4.00 8.29
N VAL A 192 -9.53 3.70 9.55
CA VAL A 192 -9.02 4.47 10.69
C VAL A 192 -8.15 3.56 11.54
N ILE A 193 -6.90 3.93 11.72
CA ILE A 193 -5.92 3.22 12.56
C ILE A 193 -5.64 4.09 13.78
N GLY A 194 -5.97 3.59 14.96
CA GLY A 194 -5.81 4.32 16.23
C GLY A 194 -4.35 4.48 16.65
N SER A 195 -4.13 5.37 17.63
CA SER A 195 -2.80 5.62 18.17
C SER A 195 -2.20 4.35 18.79
N ASP A 196 -0.87 4.23 18.76
CA ASP A 196 -0.12 3.09 19.30
C ASP A 196 -0.51 1.73 18.69
N ALA A 197 -1.32 1.70 17.64
CA ALA A 197 -1.70 0.46 16.97
C ALA A 197 -0.54 -0.10 16.14
N SER A 198 -0.49 -1.44 16.05
CA SER A 198 0.48 -2.15 15.21
C SER A 198 -0.26 -2.95 14.16
N VAL A 199 -0.03 -2.65 12.88
CA VAL A 199 -0.71 -3.25 11.74
C VAL A 199 0.30 -3.84 10.77
N GLY A 200 0.09 -5.08 10.41
CA GLY A 200 0.93 -5.81 9.47
C GLY A 200 1.83 -6.86 10.12
N PRO A 201 2.66 -7.52 9.30
CA PRO A 201 2.76 -7.39 7.85
C PRO A 201 1.65 -8.14 7.09
N TYR A 202 1.49 -7.81 5.80
CA TYR A 202 0.53 -8.46 4.88
C TYR A 202 -0.92 -8.40 5.36
N THR A 203 -1.30 -7.24 5.86
CA THR A 203 -2.65 -6.94 6.34
C THR A 203 -3.42 -6.16 5.29
N HIS A 204 -4.72 -6.44 5.13
CA HIS A 204 -5.60 -5.70 4.25
C HIS A 204 -6.77 -5.09 5.04
N LEU A 205 -6.75 -3.77 5.20
CA LEU A 205 -7.84 -3.02 5.83
C LEU A 205 -8.74 -2.45 4.75
N ARG A 206 -9.92 -3.03 4.60
CA ARG A 206 -10.92 -2.54 3.64
C ARG A 206 -11.78 -1.44 4.26
N GLN A 207 -12.48 -0.75 3.38
CA GLN A 207 -13.34 0.38 3.72
C GLN A 207 -14.25 0.11 4.94
N GLY A 208 -14.36 1.11 5.81
CA GLY A 208 -15.17 1.06 7.02
C GLY A 208 -14.51 0.38 8.21
N THR A 209 -13.25 -0.05 8.08
CA THR A 209 -12.48 -0.60 9.20
C THR A 209 -12.04 0.51 10.15
N ARG A 210 -12.32 0.31 11.44
CA ARG A 210 -11.87 1.19 12.54
C ARG A 210 -11.08 0.38 13.55
N VAL A 211 -9.83 0.72 13.71
CA VAL A 211 -8.88 0.07 14.63
C VAL A 211 -8.63 1.02 15.79
N GLY A 212 -8.90 0.57 17.00
CA GLY A 212 -8.72 1.34 18.23
C GLY A 212 -7.25 1.50 18.66
N ARG A 213 -7.05 2.17 19.78
CA ARG A 213 -5.72 2.43 20.33
C ARG A 213 -5.05 1.13 20.79
N GLY A 214 -3.75 0.99 20.48
CA GLY A 214 -2.92 -0.13 20.94
C GLY A 214 -3.36 -1.50 20.42
N VAL A 215 -4.22 -1.55 19.41
CA VAL A 215 -4.65 -2.79 18.74
C VAL A 215 -3.48 -3.42 17.99
N LYS A 216 -3.44 -4.74 17.96
CA LYS A 216 -2.50 -5.50 17.13
C LYS A 216 -3.24 -6.28 16.05
N LEU A 217 -3.01 -5.90 14.79
CA LEU A 217 -3.41 -6.67 13.61
C LEU A 217 -2.14 -7.25 12.99
N GLY A 218 -2.06 -8.56 12.91
CA GLY A 218 -0.85 -9.23 12.45
C GLY A 218 -0.95 -9.78 11.03
N ALA A 219 -0.07 -10.73 10.74
CA ALA A 219 0.11 -11.23 9.39
C ALA A 219 -1.14 -11.92 8.81
N PHE A 220 -1.43 -11.56 7.53
CA PHE A 220 -2.52 -12.16 6.75
C PHE A 220 -3.90 -11.96 7.38
N VAL A 221 -4.13 -10.79 7.97
CA VAL A 221 -5.44 -10.39 8.48
C VAL A 221 -6.13 -9.51 7.45
N GLU A 222 -7.34 -9.87 7.07
CA GLU A 222 -8.23 -9.04 6.27
C GLU A 222 -9.40 -8.56 7.12
N THR A 223 -9.72 -7.26 7.01
CA THR A 223 -10.87 -6.65 7.70
C THR A 223 -11.74 -5.88 6.74
N LYS A 224 -13.05 -5.83 6.99
CA LYS A 224 -14.01 -5.05 6.21
C LYS A 224 -15.16 -4.59 7.11
N ALA A 225 -15.46 -3.28 7.12
CA ALA A 225 -16.52 -2.72 7.95
C ALA A 225 -16.47 -3.28 9.39
N ALA A 226 -15.25 -3.33 9.96
CA ALA A 226 -14.96 -3.91 11.26
C ALA A 226 -14.61 -2.82 12.27
N GLU A 227 -15.16 -2.92 13.46
CA GLU A 227 -14.82 -2.06 14.60
C GLU A 227 -14.02 -2.87 15.61
N ILE A 228 -12.76 -2.53 15.83
CA ILE A 228 -11.84 -3.27 16.69
C ILE A 228 -11.43 -2.34 17.83
N ALA A 229 -11.93 -2.59 19.02
CA ALA A 229 -11.75 -1.72 20.17
C ALA A 229 -10.34 -1.81 20.78
N ASP A 230 -10.04 -0.84 21.66
CA ASP A 230 -8.72 -0.62 22.24
C ASP A 230 -8.07 -1.89 22.82
N GLY A 231 -6.81 -2.10 22.50
CA GLY A 231 -6.00 -3.20 23.02
C GLY A 231 -6.40 -4.59 22.53
N ALA A 232 -7.38 -4.72 21.65
CA ALA A 232 -7.73 -6.01 21.05
C ALA A 232 -6.62 -6.53 20.12
N LYS A 233 -6.60 -7.84 19.90
CA LYS A 233 -5.57 -8.51 19.11
C LYS A 233 -6.19 -9.45 18.09
N VAL A 234 -5.79 -9.30 16.83
CA VAL A 234 -6.09 -10.20 15.71
C VAL A 234 -4.76 -10.54 15.05
N PRO A 235 -3.97 -11.45 15.66
CA PRO A 235 -2.55 -11.53 15.34
C PRO A 235 -2.22 -12.30 14.06
N HIS A 236 -3.08 -13.20 13.57
CA HIS A 236 -2.72 -14.12 12.50
C HIS A 236 -3.91 -14.62 11.68
N LEU A 237 -3.77 -14.65 10.33
CA LEU A 237 -4.58 -15.45 9.39
C LEU A 237 -6.09 -15.37 9.68
N ALA A 238 -6.66 -14.19 9.77
CA ALA A 238 -8.06 -14.04 10.14
C ALA A 238 -8.82 -13.18 9.13
N TYR A 239 -10.09 -13.54 8.92
CA TYR A 239 -11.03 -12.67 8.22
C TYR A 239 -12.05 -12.09 9.22
N VAL A 240 -12.09 -10.76 9.31
CA VAL A 240 -13.00 -10.01 10.20
C VAL A 240 -13.85 -9.08 9.36
N GLY A 241 -15.01 -9.55 8.94
CA GLY A 241 -15.96 -8.78 8.12
C GLY A 241 -17.26 -8.48 8.87
N ASP A 242 -17.75 -7.22 8.75
CA ASP A 242 -18.98 -6.76 9.35
C ASP A 242 -19.09 -7.13 10.85
N ALA A 243 -18.04 -6.85 11.62
CA ALA A 243 -17.92 -7.32 13.00
C ALA A 243 -17.51 -6.20 13.98
N VAL A 244 -17.87 -6.39 15.23
CA VAL A 244 -17.35 -5.62 16.38
C VAL A 244 -16.50 -6.53 17.26
N ILE A 245 -15.29 -6.10 17.58
CA ILE A 245 -14.40 -6.79 18.53
C ILE A 245 -14.19 -5.86 19.73
N GLY A 246 -14.65 -6.28 20.89
CA GLY A 246 -14.54 -5.55 22.15
C GLY A 246 -13.09 -5.43 22.64
N ALA A 247 -12.91 -4.49 23.56
CA ALA A 247 -11.59 -4.13 24.09
C ALA A 247 -10.83 -5.34 24.67
N ARG A 248 -9.52 -5.39 24.47
CA ARG A 248 -8.59 -6.40 24.99
C ARG A 248 -8.91 -7.84 24.59
N SER A 249 -9.88 -8.07 23.71
CA SER A 249 -10.21 -9.39 23.18
C SER A 249 -9.11 -9.91 22.27
N ASN A 250 -8.92 -11.22 22.29
CA ASN A 250 -7.92 -11.89 21.48
C ASN A 250 -8.57 -12.88 20.52
N ILE A 251 -8.36 -12.66 19.26
CA ILE A 251 -8.87 -13.50 18.17
C ILE A 251 -7.79 -14.52 17.80
N GLY A 252 -8.11 -15.79 17.91
CA GLY A 252 -7.18 -16.88 17.60
C GLY A 252 -6.82 -16.93 16.11
N CYS A 253 -5.68 -17.54 15.82
CA CYS A 253 -5.23 -17.77 14.44
C CYS A 253 -6.27 -18.57 13.65
N GLY A 254 -6.47 -18.23 12.38
CA GLY A 254 -7.43 -18.94 11.51
C GLY A 254 -8.90 -18.60 11.76
N THR A 255 -9.19 -17.61 12.59
CA THR A 255 -10.59 -17.22 12.85
C THR A 255 -11.24 -16.60 11.61
N ILE A 256 -12.44 -17.08 11.29
CA ILE A 256 -13.25 -16.56 10.18
C ILE A 256 -14.59 -16.06 10.71
N VAL A 257 -14.92 -14.83 10.42
CA VAL A 257 -16.29 -14.30 10.56
C VAL A 257 -17.05 -14.59 9.27
N ALA A 258 -17.90 -15.61 9.28
CA ALA A 258 -18.76 -15.96 8.14
C ALA A 258 -19.94 -15.00 8.12
N ASN A 259 -19.74 -13.82 7.53
CA ASN A 259 -20.69 -12.71 7.54
C ASN A 259 -21.70 -12.70 6.41
N TYR A 260 -21.67 -13.64 5.46
CA TYR A 260 -22.53 -13.68 4.29
C TYR A 260 -23.23 -15.03 4.17
N ASP A 261 -24.55 -15.02 4.09
CA ASP A 261 -25.42 -16.21 4.02
C ASP A 261 -25.78 -16.64 2.59
N GLY A 262 -25.24 -15.96 1.57
CA GLY A 262 -25.59 -16.17 0.17
C GLY A 262 -26.56 -15.12 -0.37
N VAL A 263 -27.22 -14.35 0.50
CA VAL A 263 -28.20 -13.31 0.15
C VAL A 263 -27.85 -11.98 0.83
N ALA A 264 -27.62 -11.99 2.15
CA ALA A 264 -27.39 -10.80 2.95
C ALA A 264 -26.12 -10.94 3.81
N LYS A 265 -25.64 -9.79 4.29
CA LYS A 265 -24.54 -9.72 5.27
C LYS A 265 -25.09 -9.52 6.66
N HIS A 266 -24.51 -10.23 7.61
CA HIS A 266 -24.89 -10.21 9.00
C HIS A 266 -23.71 -9.81 9.87
N ARG A 267 -24.00 -9.24 11.03
CA ARG A 267 -23.00 -8.72 11.96
C ARG A 267 -22.68 -9.72 13.05
N THR A 268 -21.40 -9.83 13.38
CA THR A 268 -20.90 -10.54 14.57
C THR A 268 -20.49 -9.51 15.62
N VAL A 269 -20.84 -9.74 16.88
CA VAL A 269 -20.43 -8.92 18.01
C VAL A 269 -19.65 -9.78 19.00
N ILE A 270 -18.40 -9.40 19.23
CA ILE A 270 -17.52 -10.01 20.22
C ILE A 270 -17.31 -9.01 21.34
N GLY A 271 -17.63 -9.36 22.56
CA GLY A 271 -17.50 -8.54 23.75
C GLY A 271 -16.06 -8.22 24.13
N ALA A 272 -15.87 -7.59 25.31
CA ALA A 272 -14.56 -7.28 25.84
C ALA A 272 -13.92 -8.51 26.53
N ASP A 273 -12.58 -8.55 26.56
CA ASP A 273 -11.79 -9.60 27.23
C ASP A 273 -12.09 -11.06 26.77
N VAL A 274 -12.70 -11.20 25.59
CA VAL A 274 -13.03 -12.49 24.98
C VAL A 274 -11.77 -13.19 24.44
N LYS A 275 -11.74 -14.52 24.52
CA LYS A 275 -10.70 -15.37 23.92
C LYS A 275 -11.31 -16.29 22.89
N ILE A 276 -11.18 -15.92 21.62
CA ILE A 276 -11.55 -16.81 20.51
C ILE A 276 -10.41 -17.79 20.26
N GLY A 277 -10.74 -19.09 20.28
CA GLY A 277 -9.78 -20.15 19.98
C GLY A 277 -9.35 -20.14 18.51
N SER A 278 -8.19 -20.73 18.23
CA SER A 278 -7.72 -20.87 16.84
C SER A 278 -8.69 -21.68 15.98
N ASP A 279 -8.73 -21.36 14.67
CA ASP A 279 -9.60 -22.04 13.68
C ASP A 279 -11.10 -22.00 14.05
N THR A 280 -11.53 -20.96 14.76
CA THR A 280 -12.94 -20.73 15.08
C THR A 280 -13.65 -20.07 13.90
N VAL A 281 -14.80 -20.62 13.52
CA VAL A 281 -15.72 -19.99 12.57
C VAL A 281 -16.91 -19.40 13.34
N LEU A 282 -17.09 -18.09 13.23
CA LEU A 282 -18.24 -17.36 13.79
C LEU A 282 -19.27 -17.16 12.67
N VAL A 283 -20.38 -17.89 12.73
CA VAL A 283 -21.43 -17.80 11.70
C VAL A 283 -22.40 -16.68 12.10
N ALA A 284 -22.30 -15.57 11.39
CA ALA A 284 -23.14 -14.40 11.69
C ALA A 284 -24.62 -14.61 11.27
N PRO A 285 -25.58 -14.03 12.01
CA PRO A 285 -25.38 -13.16 13.18
C PRO A 285 -25.09 -13.96 14.46
N VAL A 286 -24.07 -13.56 15.23
CA VAL A 286 -23.76 -14.17 16.51
C VAL A 286 -23.16 -13.15 17.47
N ASN A 287 -23.49 -13.26 18.77
CA ASN A 287 -22.95 -12.46 19.85
C ASN A 287 -22.11 -13.32 20.79
N VAL A 288 -20.87 -12.91 21.06
CA VAL A 288 -20.02 -13.56 22.06
C VAL A 288 -19.86 -12.61 23.22
N GLY A 289 -20.41 -12.95 24.37
CA GLY A 289 -20.47 -12.11 25.57
C GLY A 289 -19.08 -11.82 26.19
N ASP A 290 -19.00 -10.79 27.00
CA ASP A 290 -17.76 -10.37 27.65
C ASP A 290 -17.09 -11.52 28.43
N GLY A 291 -15.77 -11.60 28.33
CA GLY A 291 -14.99 -12.61 29.02
C GLY A 291 -15.25 -14.07 28.58
N ALA A 292 -16.05 -14.30 27.53
CA ALA A 292 -16.31 -15.63 27.02
C ALA A 292 -15.10 -16.21 26.27
N TYR A 293 -15.10 -17.52 26.14
CA TYR A 293 -14.08 -18.30 25.43
C TYR A 293 -14.71 -19.16 24.36
N THR A 294 -13.98 -19.42 23.28
CA THR A 294 -14.28 -20.52 22.38
C THR A 294 -13.12 -21.52 22.34
N GLY A 295 -13.43 -22.80 22.27
CA GLY A 295 -12.40 -23.83 22.02
C GLY A 295 -11.85 -23.73 20.60
N ALA A 296 -10.61 -24.17 20.39
CA ALA A 296 -10.03 -24.24 19.05
C ALA A 296 -10.86 -25.16 18.13
N GLY A 297 -11.00 -24.78 16.85
CA GLY A 297 -11.79 -25.53 15.86
C GLY A 297 -13.29 -25.43 16.05
N SER A 298 -13.79 -24.53 16.87
CA SER A 298 -15.23 -24.39 17.12
C SER A 298 -15.93 -23.72 15.94
N ILE A 299 -17.17 -24.18 15.66
CA ILE A 299 -18.10 -23.47 14.77
C ILE A 299 -19.22 -22.94 15.66
N VAL A 300 -19.29 -21.61 15.81
CA VAL A 300 -20.22 -20.91 16.69
C VAL A 300 -21.37 -20.39 15.85
N THR A 301 -22.56 -20.93 16.06
CA THR A 301 -23.79 -20.59 15.32
C THR A 301 -24.89 -19.99 16.23
N GLU A 302 -24.66 -19.98 17.53
CA GLU A 302 -25.55 -19.45 18.54
C GLU A 302 -24.81 -18.50 19.48
N ASP A 303 -25.54 -17.60 20.14
CA ASP A 303 -24.96 -16.64 21.05
C ASP A 303 -24.24 -17.31 22.22
N VAL A 304 -23.07 -16.81 22.58
CA VAL A 304 -22.27 -17.27 23.72
C VAL A 304 -22.45 -16.31 24.89
N LEU A 305 -22.95 -16.83 26.01
CA LEU A 305 -23.19 -16.00 27.18
C LEU A 305 -21.89 -15.44 27.78
N PRO A 306 -21.92 -14.29 28.47
CA PRO A 306 -20.75 -13.75 29.13
C PRO A 306 -20.07 -14.78 30.05
N GLY A 307 -18.73 -14.87 29.98
CA GLY A 307 -17.94 -15.81 30.76
C GLY A 307 -18.11 -17.30 30.41
N ALA A 308 -18.92 -17.64 29.42
CA ALA A 308 -19.12 -19.04 29.00
C ALA A 308 -17.98 -19.54 28.11
N LEU A 309 -17.83 -20.85 28.06
CA LEU A 309 -16.96 -21.56 27.12
C LEU A 309 -17.81 -22.26 26.06
N ALA A 310 -17.73 -21.80 24.80
CA ALA A 310 -18.31 -22.47 23.66
C ALA A 310 -17.30 -23.46 23.07
N VAL A 311 -17.69 -24.73 22.99
CA VAL A 311 -16.91 -25.81 22.40
C VAL A 311 -17.78 -26.63 21.50
N ARG A 312 -17.22 -27.20 20.45
CA ARG A 312 -17.91 -28.23 19.68
C ARG A 312 -17.80 -29.57 20.42
N GLU A 313 -18.92 -30.20 20.71
CA GLU A 313 -18.91 -31.54 21.22
C GLU A 313 -18.38 -32.52 20.16
N GLY A 314 -17.38 -33.29 20.52
CA GLY A 314 -16.78 -34.30 19.67
C GLY A 314 -15.38 -34.69 20.20
N ARG A 315 -15.27 -35.88 20.80
CA ARG A 315 -13.93 -36.37 21.19
C ARG A 315 -13.15 -36.73 19.93
N GLN A 316 -11.85 -36.46 19.95
CA GLN A 316 -10.94 -36.97 18.93
C GLN A 316 -11.12 -38.48 18.82
N ARG A 317 -11.34 -38.99 17.62
CA ARG A 317 -11.37 -40.41 17.34
C ARG A 317 -10.13 -40.79 16.55
N THR A 318 -9.25 -41.55 17.16
CA THR A 318 -8.09 -42.13 16.50
C THR A 318 -8.46 -43.51 15.96
N ILE A 319 -8.26 -43.72 14.66
CA ILE A 319 -8.46 -45.01 14.01
C ILE A 319 -7.07 -45.58 13.75
N GLU A 320 -6.67 -46.50 14.61
CA GLU A 320 -5.38 -47.16 14.49
C GLU A 320 -5.31 -48.00 13.21
N GLY A 321 -4.14 -48.01 12.57
CA GLY A 321 -3.92 -48.74 11.34
C GLY A 321 -4.66 -48.22 10.11
N TRP A 322 -5.27 -47.02 10.20
CA TRP A 322 -6.09 -46.48 9.10
C TRP A 322 -5.29 -46.35 7.80
N VAL A 323 -4.05 -45.87 7.88
CA VAL A 323 -3.20 -45.62 6.69
C VAL A 323 -2.84 -46.93 6.02
N GLU A 324 -2.46 -47.93 6.79
CA GLU A 324 -2.10 -49.25 6.27
C GLU A 324 -3.31 -49.94 5.64
N LEU A 325 -4.46 -49.84 6.27
CA LEU A 325 -5.71 -50.43 5.77
C LEU A 325 -6.24 -49.71 4.51
N ARG A 326 -6.25 -48.39 4.52
CA ARG A 326 -6.89 -47.57 3.48
C ARG A 326 -5.95 -47.08 2.40
N ARG A 327 -4.65 -47.05 2.64
CA ARG A 327 -3.61 -46.55 1.76
C ARG A 327 -2.38 -47.50 1.70
N PRO A 328 -2.58 -48.81 1.51
CA PRO A 328 -1.47 -49.77 1.51
C PRO A 328 -0.46 -49.42 0.42
N GLY A 329 0.82 -49.74 0.66
CA GLY A 329 1.91 -49.52 -0.30
C GLY A 329 2.39 -48.08 -0.46
N THR A 330 1.81 -47.09 0.25
CA THR A 330 2.26 -45.71 0.26
C THR A 330 3.48 -45.49 1.15
N ALA A 331 4.19 -44.39 0.96
CA ALA A 331 5.29 -43.98 1.84
C ALA A 331 4.79 -43.78 3.28
N ALA A 332 3.59 -43.22 3.47
CA ALA A 332 2.97 -43.07 4.79
C ALA A 332 2.69 -44.42 5.49
N ALA A 333 2.19 -45.42 4.75
CA ALA A 333 1.96 -46.77 5.31
C ALA A 333 3.27 -47.41 5.74
N ARG A 334 4.34 -47.28 4.95
CA ARG A 334 5.67 -47.78 5.32
C ARG A 334 6.24 -47.07 6.54
N ALA A 335 6.11 -45.73 6.60
CA ALA A 335 6.55 -44.99 7.77
C ALA A 335 5.79 -45.34 9.05
N ALA A 336 4.47 -45.54 8.96
CA ALA A 336 3.64 -45.93 10.09
C ALA A 336 4.01 -47.36 10.61
N ALA A 337 4.25 -48.29 9.70
CA ALA A 337 4.69 -49.64 10.07
C ALA A 337 6.08 -49.65 10.72
N ALA A 338 7.03 -48.87 10.19
CA ALA A 338 8.37 -48.75 10.78
C ALA A 338 8.31 -48.13 12.18
N ALA A 339 7.49 -47.09 12.38
CA ALA A 339 7.32 -46.46 13.69
C ALA A 339 6.70 -47.39 14.73
N ARG A 340 5.74 -48.23 14.34
CA ARG A 340 5.16 -49.25 15.26
C ARG A 340 6.18 -50.32 15.65
N GLY A 341 6.94 -50.84 14.71
CA GLY A 341 8.01 -51.78 15.00
C GLY A 341 9.02 -51.24 16.01
N TYR A 342 9.34 -49.94 15.91
CA TYR A 342 10.22 -49.28 16.89
C TYR A 342 9.58 -49.19 18.29
N VAL A 343 8.30 -48.89 18.38
CA VAL A 343 7.56 -48.83 19.67
C VAL A 343 7.44 -50.20 20.31
N GLU A 344 7.19 -51.26 19.55
CA GLU A 344 7.12 -52.62 20.05
C GLU A 344 8.47 -53.12 20.55
N GLN A 345 9.57 -52.82 19.85
CA GLN A 345 10.92 -53.15 20.34
C GLN A 345 11.27 -52.40 21.62
N ALA A 346 10.96 -51.10 21.71
CA ALA A 346 11.21 -50.31 22.92
C ALA A 346 10.42 -50.79 24.14
N ARG A 347 9.23 -51.34 23.94
CA ARG A 347 8.43 -51.97 25.01
C ARG A 347 8.93 -53.38 25.40
N GLY A 348 9.50 -54.10 24.45
CA GLY A 348 10.05 -55.44 24.69
C GLY A 348 11.35 -55.42 25.48
N ASP A 349 12.12 -54.36 25.44
CA ASP A 349 13.41 -54.25 26.15
C ASP A 349 13.28 -53.84 27.63
N GLY A 350 12.08 -53.73 28.18
CA GLY A 350 11.79 -53.63 29.63
C GLY A 350 12.25 -52.33 30.30
N ASP A 351 12.49 -51.27 29.55
CA ASP A 351 12.85 -49.93 30.08
C ASP A 351 11.62 -49.03 30.18
N PRO A 352 11.03 -48.82 31.37
CA PRO A 352 9.83 -48.03 31.56
C PRO A 352 10.05 -46.54 31.25
N ASP A 353 11.26 -46.00 31.40
CA ASP A 353 11.55 -44.58 31.14
C ASP A 353 11.63 -44.24 29.63
N ARG A 354 11.87 -45.24 28.78
CA ARG A 354 11.87 -45.09 27.33
C ARG A 354 10.48 -45.04 26.70
N ALA A 355 9.49 -45.61 27.33
CA ALA A 355 8.12 -45.65 26.82
C ALA A 355 7.41 -44.26 26.87
N ASP A 356 7.71 -43.46 27.89
CA ASP A 356 7.12 -42.14 28.07
C ASP A 356 7.73 -41.07 27.16
N HIS A 357 8.94 -41.26 26.65
CA HIS A 357 9.59 -40.35 25.70
C HIS A 357 9.25 -40.61 24.22
N VAL A 358 8.68 -41.78 23.88
CA VAL A 358 8.32 -42.13 22.50
C VAL A 358 7.09 -41.35 21.99
N GLY A 359 6.30 -40.77 22.91
CA GLY A 359 5.15 -39.92 22.54
C GLY A 359 5.51 -38.55 22.00
N HIS A 360 6.75 -38.10 22.12
CA HIS A 360 7.21 -36.76 21.76
C HIS A 360 8.52 -36.72 20.97
N ALA A 361 8.94 -37.82 20.32
CA ALA A 361 10.06 -37.79 19.41
C ALA A 361 9.70 -36.95 18.16
N GLY A 362 10.07 -35.70 18.18
CA GLY A 362 10.17 -34.87 16.98
C GLY A 362 11.14 -35.51 15.98
N PRO A 363 11.12 -35.14 14.72
CA PRO A 363 11.98 -35.70 13.67
C PRO A 363 13.45 -35.67 14.11
N ALA A 364 14.17 -36.75 13.86
CA ALA A 364 15.61 -36.84 14.11
C ALA A 364 16.31 -35.61 13.54
N PRO A 365 17.32 -35.04 14.22
CA PRO A 365 18.00 -33.84 13.74
C PRO A 365 18.54 -34.11 12.35
N ALA A 366 18.15 -33.27 11.39
CA ALA A 366 18.69 -33.31 10.05
C ALA A 366 20.21 -33.12 10.16
N THR A 367 20.98 -34.07 9.62
CA THR A 367 22.44 -33.95 9.50
C THR A 367 22.71 -32.73 8.62
N VAL A 368 23.14 -31.65 9.24
CA VAL A 368 23.62 -30.46 8.52
C VAL A 368 24.94 -30.85 7.86
N VAL A 369 24.90 -31.13 6.55
CA VAL A 369 26.11 -31.24 5.74
C VAL A 369 26.71 -29.84 5.69
N GLY A 370 27.81 -29.64 6.40
CA GLY A 370 28.55 -28.40 6.41
C GLY A 370 29.05 -28.07 5.01
N ILE A 371 28.59 -26.95 4.47
CA ILE A 371 29.23 -26.33 3.31
C ILE A 371 30.53 -25.73 3.81
N SER A 372 31.68 -26.37 3.49
CA SER A 372 33.00 -25.81 3.73
C SER A 372 33.20 -24.58 2.88
N ASP A 373 33.39 -23.47 3.53
CA ASP A 373 33.85 -22.21 2.96
C ASP A 373 35.30 -22.40 2.42
N ASN A 374 35.42 -22.50 1.11
CA ASN A 374 36.71 -22.50 0.44
C ASN A 374 37.03 -21.08 0.01
N GLY A 375 37.73 -20.38 0.90
CA GLY A 375 38.34 -19.09 0.61
C GLY A 375 39.21 -19.10 -0.63
N ARG A 376 39.07 -18.08 -1.47
CA ARG A 376 40.19 -17.55 -2.28
C ARG A 376 40.23 -16.03 -2.18
N ARG A 377 41.30 -15.60 -1.56
CA ARG A 377 41.87 -14.27 -1.76
C ARG A 377 42.45 -14.18 -3.18
N THR A 378 42.15 -13.18 -3.90
CA THR A 378 43.05 -12.22 -4.57
C THR A 378 42.26 -10.98 -4.95
#